data_4d29ba90326bdbb90588c130b232d29a
#
_entry.id   4d29ba90326bdbb90588c130b232d29a
#
_cell.length_a   1.000
_cell.length_b   1.000
_cell.length_c   1.000
_cell.angle_alpha   90.00
_cell.angle_beta   90.00
_cell.angle_gamma   90.00
#
_symmetry.space_group_name_H-M   'P 1'
#
loop_
_entity.id
_entity.type
_entity.pdbx_description
1 polymer ?
#
loop_
_entity_poly.entity_id
_entity_poly.type
_entity_poly.pdbx_seq_one_letter_code
_entity_poly.pdbx_strand_id
1 'polypeptide(L)'
;MLLAGCAISQKAAAQNATLTVRLTSALVLTVNQTNPTLIFASASDYATGVSVTYNNALTVTSTTAYTVKVRAAGDLVNGANTIPVSNVKVAPTGNTGVGTTATVALSTTDQNIITTAPAAILKNINLTYSTDANNAAFIGQPAGDYVTTITFTATAG
;
A
#
# COMPACT_ATOMS: atom_id res chain seq x y z
N MET A 1 -18.91 -67.30 -55.79
CA MET A 1 -18.51 -65.90 -56.01
C MET A 1 -18.30 -65.29 -54.64
N LEU A 2 -17.02 -65.22 -54.18
CA LEU A 2 -16.67 -64.77 -52.82
C LEU A 2 -16.24 -63.30 -52.95
N LEU A 3 -17.00 -62.39 -52.33
CA LEU A 3 -16.62 -60.95 -52.21
C LEU A 3 -15.68 -60.81 -51.02
N ALA A 4 -14.42 -60.57 -51.32
CA ALA A 4 -13.46 -60.20 -50.29
C ALA A 4 -13.64 -58.72 -49.93
N GLY A 5 -14.23 -58.45 -48.74
CA GLY A 5 -14.34 -57.11 -48.17
C GLY A 5 -12.95 -56.60 -47.72
N CYS A 6 -12.43 -55.62 -48.42
CA CYS A 6 -11.20 -54.91 -48.01
C CYS A 6 -11.53 -53.97 -46.84
N ALA A 7 -11.18 -54.36 -45.62
CA ALA A 7 -11.30 -53.50 -44.45
C ALA A 7 -10.19 -52.44 -44.49
N ILE A 8 -10.50 -51.18 -44.82
CA ILE A 8 -9.59 -50.07 -44.74
C ILE A 8 -9.44 -49.69 -43.27
N SER A 9 -8.32 -50.08 -42.65
CA SER A 9 -7.96 -49.62 -41.32
C SER A 9 -7.51 -48.16 -41.38
N GLN A 10 -8.38 -47.25 -40.95
CA GLN A 10 -7.97 -45.85 -40.78
C GLN A 10 -7.16 -45.76 -39.50
N LYS A 11 -5.90 -45.36 -39.63
CA LYS A 11 -5.03 -45.03 -38.50
C LYS A 11 -5.35 -43.62 -38.05
N ALA A 12 -5.78 -43.47 -36.79
CA ALA A 12 -5.88 -42.15 -36.17
C ALA A 12 -4.49 -41.55 -36.08
N ALA A 13 -4.27 -40.42 -36.72
CA ALA A 13 -3.02 -39.64 -36.61
C ALA A 13 -3.19 -38.66 -35.46
N ALA A 14 -2.42 -38.82 -34.36
CA ALA A 14 -2.33 -37.84 -33.32
C ALA A 14 -1.28 -36.80 -33.72
N GLN A 15 -1.63 -35.54 -33.67
CA GLN A 15 -0.72 -34.41 -33.87
C GLN A 15 -0.56 -33.63 -32.56
N ASN A 16 0.68 -33.25 -32.26
CA ASN A 16 1.03 -32.51 -31.06
C ASN A 16 1.25 -31.03 -31.43
N ALA A 17 0.71 -30.14 -30.58
CA ALA A 17 1.03 -28.72 -30.62
C ALA A 17 1.69 -28.32 -29.29
N THR A 18 2.72 -27.48 -29.36
CA THR A 18 3.36 -26.94 -28.17
C THR A 18 2.71 -25.61 -27.82
N LEU A 19 2.08 -25.52 -26.62
CA LEU A 19 1.59 -24.27 -26.07
C LEU A 19 2.67 -23.67 -25.16
N THR A 20 3.07 -22.43 -25.43
CA THR A 20 3.98 -21.66 -24.58
C THR A 20 3.21 -20.52 -23.92
N VAL A 21 3.24 -20.46 -22.59
CA VAL A 21 2.72 -19.33 -21.80
C VAL A 21 3.93 -18.60 -21.20
N ARG A 22 4.06 -17.31 -21.53
CA ARG A 22 5.12 -16.47 -20.95
C ARG A 22 4.51 -15.56 -19.90
N LEU A 23 5.04 -15.64 -18.68
CA LEU A 23 4.66 -14.76 -17.56
C LEU A 23 5.74 -13.69 -17.38
N THR A 24 5.32 -12.44 -17.17
CA THR A 24 6.19 -11.32 -16.81
C THR A 24 5.76 -10.78 -15.45
N SER A 25 6.73 -10.32 -14.65
CA SER A 25 6.41 -9.67 -13.36
C SER A 25 5.79 -8.30 -13.60
N ALA A 26 4.82 -7.95 -12.77
CA ALA A 26 4.21 -6.63 -12.75
C ALA A 26 4.05 -6.17 -11.29
N LEU A 27 4.30 -4.88 -11.04
CA LEU A 27 4.06 -4.22 -9.76
C LEU A 27 3.51 -2.82 -10.01
N VAL A 28 2.32 -2.54 -9.49
CA VAL A 28 1.66 -1.24 -9.57
C VAL A 28 1.17 -0.86 -8.17
N LEU A 29 1.46 0.36 -7.75
CA LEU A 29 0.93 0.98 -6.54
C LEU A 29 0.12 2.21 -6.95
N THR A 30 -1.10 2.31 -6.47
CA THR A 30 -1.97 3.48 -6.62
C THR A 30 -2.27 4.07 -5.27
N VAL A 31 -2.08 5.39 -5.11
CA VAL A 31 -2.49 6.15 -3.93
C VAL A 31 -3.88 6.72 -4.20
N ASN A 32 -4.89 6.19 -3.51
CA ASN A 32 -6.29 6.62 -3.66
C ASN A 32 -6.61 7.79 -2.73
N GLN A 33 -6.02 7.82 -1.52
CA GLN A 33 -6.14 8.94 -0.59
C GLN A 33 -4.96 9.89 -0.76
N THR A 34 -5.16 10.96 -1.53
CA THR A 34 -4.10 11.93 -1.86
C THR A 34 -3.94 13.07 -0.85
N ASN A 35 -4.96 13.31 -0.01
CA ASN A 35 -4.98 14.41 0.97
C ASN A 35 -5.44 13.92 2.35
N PRO A 36 -4.66 13.07 3.04
CA PRO A 36 -5.00 12.68 4.41
C PRO A 36 -4.88 13.89 5.34
N THR A 37 -5.88 14.09 6.22
CA THR A 37 -5.94 15.23 7.13
C THR A 37 -6.18 14.75 8.56
N LEU A 38 -5.41 15.28 9.51
CA LEU A 38 -5.61 15.15 10.94
C LEU A 38 -6.07 16.51 11.47
N ILE A 39 -7.20 16.57 12.17
CA ILE A 39 -7.80 17.82 12.64
C ILE A 39 -7.78 17.87 14.16
N PHE A 40 -7.12 18.89 14.71
CA PHE A 40 -7.17 19.25 16.13
C PHE A 40 -8.19 20.37 16.31
N ALA A 41 -9.43 20.01 16.61
CA ALA A 41 -10.54 20.94 16.70
C ALA A 41 -10.88 21.37 18.15
N SER A 42 -10.43 20.61 19.14
CA SER A 42 -10.76 20.81 20.55
C SER A 42 -9.57 20.57 21.47
N ALA A 43 -9.64 21.07 22.70
CA ALA A 43 -8.63 20.79 23.72
C ALA A 43 -8.47 19.28 24.01
N SER A 44 -9.55 18.50 23.83
CA SER A 44 -9.50 17.04 23.96
C SER A 44 -8.60 16.40 22.93
N ASP A 45 -8.57 16.92 21.70
CA ASP A 45 -7.72 16.37 20.62
C ASP A 45 -6.24 16.49 20.95
N TYR A 46 -5.84 17.59 21.60
CA TYR A 46 -4.47 17.77 22.09
C TYR A 46 -4.15 16.85 23.27
N ALA A 47 -5.14 16.58 24.13
CA ALA A 47 -4.95 15.72 25.29
C ALA A 47 -4.90 14.23 24.93
N THR A 48 -5.69 13.78 23.93
CA THR A 48 -5.83 12.36 23.59
C THR A 48 -5.05 11.96 22.33
N GLY A 49 -4.60 12.93 21.53
CA GLY A 49 -4.13 12.72 20.17
C GLY A 49 -5.28 12.57 19.18
N VAL A 50 -4.98 12.63 17.91
CA VAL A 50 -5.94 12.47 16.81
C VAL A 50 -5.58 11.23 15.99
N SER A 51 -6.61 10.51 15.53
CA SER A 51 -6.46 9.34 14.68
C SER A 51 -7.54 9.31 13.61
N VAL A 52 -7.16 9.08 12.37
CA VAL A 52 -8.08 8.97 11.22
C VAL A 52 -7.69 7.78 10.36
N THR A 53 -8.67 6.93 10.05
CA THR A 53 -8.49 5.78 9.16
C THR A 53 -9.12 6.06 7.80
N TYR A 54 -8.37 5.87 6.75
CA TYR A 54 -8.82 5.92 5.37
C TYR A 54 -8.89 4.52 4.79
N ASN A 55 -10.11 4.10 4.44
CA ASN A 55 -10.32 2.81 3.79
C ASN A 55 -9.84 2.87 2.34
N ASN A 56 -9.23 1.78 1.88
CA ASN A 56 -8.70 1.68 0.52
C ASN A 56 -7.76 2.85 0.15
N ALA A 57 -6.96 3.32 1.11
CA ALA A 57 -6.03 4.43 0.90
C ALA A 57 -4.98 4.13 -0.18
N LEU A 58 -4.56 2.87 -0.30
CA LEU A 58 -3.69 2.38 -1.36
C LEU A 58 -4.32 1.17 -2.04
N THR A 59 -3.97 0.97 -3.32
CA THR A 59 -4.25 -0.27 -4.06
C THR A 59 -2.96 -0.79 -4.67
N VAL A 60 -2.65 -2.07 -4.45
CA VAL A 60 -1.47 -2.73 -5.00
C VAL A 60 -1.90 -3.88 -5.90
N THR A 61 -1.27 -3.96 -7.06
CA THR A 61 -1.26 -5.14 -7.93
C THR A 61 0.18 -5.60 -8.07
N SER A 62 0.46 -6.84 -7.66
CA SER A 62 1.78 -7.44 -7.80
C SER A 62 1.67 -8.91 -8.13
N THR A 63 2.44 -9.37 -9.13
CA THR A 63 2.54 -10.77 -9.52
C THR A 63 3.55 -11.55 -8.67
N THR A 64 4.31 -10.87 -7.82
CA THR A 64 5.27 -11.45 -6.87
C THR A 64 5.04 -10.89 -5.47
N ALA A 65 5.73 -11.43 -4.47
CA ALA A 65 5.76 -10.83 -3.14
C ALA A 65 6.25 -9.37 -3.22
N TYR A 66 5.81 -8.52 -2.29
CA TYR A 66 6.18 -7.10 -2.31
C TYR A 66 6.29 -6.51 -0.91
N THR A 67 6.94 -5.35 -0.84
CA THR A 67 7.07 -4.50 0.35
C THR A 67 6.53 -3.11 0.03
N VAL A 68 5.81 -2.48 0.98
CA VAL A 68 5.37 -1.07 0.86
C VAL A 68 6.09 -0.23 1.90
N LYS A 69 6.63 0.89 1.43
CA LYS A 69 7.36 1.88 2.23
C LYS A 69 6.65 3.22 2.18
N VAL A 70 6.92 4.04 3.20
CA VAL A 70 6.46 5.43 3.27
C VAL A 70 7.60 6.34 3.69
N ARG A 71 7.62 7.57 3.16
CA ARG A 71 8.48 8.66 3.62
C ARG A 71 7.77 10.00 3.48
N ALA A 72 8.19 10.99 4.25
CA ALA A 72 7.81 12.38 4.08
C ALA A 72 8.91 13.16 3.34
N ALA A 73 8.53 14.21 2.64
CA ALA A 73 9.47 15.10 1.96
C ALA A 73 10.27 15.98 2.96
N GLY A 74 9.67 16.25 4.12
CA GLY A 74 10.22 17.08 5.19
C GLY A 74 9.24 17.21 6.34
N ASP A 75 9.52 18.13 7.25
CA ASP A 75 8.62 18.45 8.36
C ASP A 75 7.32 19.09 7.86
N LEU A 76 6.31 19.09 8.72
CA LEU A 76 5.05 19.80 8.50
C LEU A 76 5.28 21.30 8.59
N VAL A 77 4.88 22.08 7.59
CA VAL A 77 5.20 23.51 7.47
C VAL A 77 3.93 24.35 7.33
N ASN A 78 3.87 25.44 8.09
CA ASN A 78 2.90 26.54 7.96
C ASN A 78 3.66 27.88 7.97
N GLY A 79 3.97 28.42 6.80
CA GLY A 79 4.81 29.60 6.65
C GLY A 79 6.22 29.38 7.25
N ALA A 80 6.57 30.13 8.30
CA ALA A 80 7.84 29.98 9.01
C ALA A 80 7.80 28.97 10.16
N ASN A 81 6.60 28.41 10.49
CA ASN A 81 6.43 27.49 11.60
C ASN A 81 6.54 26.04 11.11
N THR A 82 7.21 25.20 11.89
CA THR A 82 7.42 23.80 11.55
C THR A 82 7.05 22.89 12.72
N ILE A 83 6.52 21.71 12.39
CA ILE A 83 6.30 20.62 13.32
C ILE A 83 7.06 19.41 12.79
N PRO A 84 7.95 18.77 13.58
CA PRO A 84 8.68 17.59 13.11
C PRO A 84 7.70 16.49 12.67
N VAL A 85 7.88 15.99 11.45
CA VAL A 85 6.99 15.01 10.84
C VAL A 85 6.93 13.69 11.62
N SER A 86 7.96 13.40 12.42
CA SER A 86 8.02 12.21 13.30
C SER A 86 6.92 12.17 14.38
N ASN A 87 6.22 13.29 14.60
CA ASN A 87 5.04 13.34 15.50
C ASN A 87 3.77 12.76 14.85
N VAL A 88 3.80 12.43 13.57
CA VAL A 88 2.73 11.75 12.87
C VAL A 88 3.13 10.31 12.59
N LYS A 89 2.24 9.37 12.95
CA LYS A 89 2.41 7.94 12.71
C LYS A 89 1.49 7.47 11.59
N VAL A 90 1.96 6.48 10.83
CA VAL A 90 1.19 5.80 9.79
C VAL A 90 1.22 4.30 10.04
N ALA A 91 0.06 3.67 9.92
CA ALA A 91 -0.10 2.24 10.08
C ALA A 91 -1.09 1.68 9.06
N PRO A 92 -0.80 0.56 8.41
CA PRO A 92 -1.82 -0.27 7.76
C PRO A 92 -2.68 -0.93 8.85
N THR A 93 -4.01 -0.70 8.83
CA THR A 93 -4.94 -1.19 9.87
C THR A 93 -6.13 -1.91 9.28
N GLY A 94 -6.61 -2.95 9.98
CA GLY A 94 -7.78 -3.72 9.52
C GLY A 94 -7.57 -4.47 8.21
N ASN A 95 -6.32 -4.69 7.81
CA ASN A 95 -5.98 -5.36 6.55
C ASN A 95 -5.75 -6.86 6.80
N THR A 96 -6.25 -7.70 5.90
CA THR A 96 -5.99 -9.15 5.90
C THR A 96 -5.19 -9.54 4.67
N GLY A 97 -4.27 -10.49 4.80
CA GLY A 97 -3.49 -11.02 3.67
C GLY A 97 -2.60 -9.98 2.99
N VAL A 98 -2.05 -9.04 3.74
CA VAL A 98 -1.10 -8.01 3.26
C VAL A 98 0.34 -8.23 3.75
N GLY A 99 0.62 -9.40 4.34
CA GLY A 99 1.93 -9.67 4.96
C GLY A 99 2.05 -9.09 6.36
N THR A 100 3.26 -8.75 6.78
CA THR A 100 3.53 -8.16 8.08
C THR A 100 3.38 -6.64 7.99
N THR A 101 2.56 -6.06 8.88
CA THR A 101 2.32 -4.61 8.97
C THR A 101 3.06 -4.00 10.15
N ALA A 102 3.50 -2.75 10.01
CA ALA A 102 4.15 -1.98 11.07
C ALA A 102 3.56 -0.58 11.17
N THR A 103 3.44 -0.07 12.40
CA THR A 103 3.21 1.35 12.66
C THR A 103 4.55 2.06 12.66
N VAL A 104 4.69 3.11 11.87
CA VAL A 104 5.93 3.88 11.78
C VAL A 104 5.66 5.35 12.06
N ALA A 105 6.59 6.01 12.74
CA ALA A 105 6.66 7.47 12.77
C ALA A 105 7.16 7.94 11.40
N LEU A 106 6.51 8.93 10.79
CA LEU A 106 6.96 9.48 9.51
C LEU A 106 8.37 10.06 9.64
N SER A 107 9.16 9.88 8.61
CA SER A 107 10.50 10.43 8.51
C SER A 107 10.84 10.75 7.06
N THR A 108 11.95 11.43 6.82
CA THR A 108 12.46 11.72 5.47
C THR A 108 13.14 10.51 4.83
N THR A 109 13.35 9.44 5.57
CA THR A 109 13.85 8.15 5.06
C THR A 109 12.73 7.15 4.90
N ASP A 110 12.89 6.22 3.97
CA ASP A 110 11.92 5.16 3.71
C ASP A 110 11.70 4.27 4.95
N GLN A 111 10.45 4.13 5.38
CA GLN A 111 10.01 3.27 6.47
C GLN A 111 9.13 2.15 5.92
N ASN A 112 9.44 0.91 6.25
CA ASN A 112 8.61 -0.24 5.86
C ASN A 112 7.30 -0.25 6.66
N ILE A 113 6.16 -0.12 5.99
CA ILE A 113 4.83 -0.26 6.61
C ILE A 113 4.21 -1.62 6.34
N ILE A 114 4.59 -2.26 5.24
CA ILE A 114 4.21 -3.63 4.90
C ILE A 114 5.45 -4.37 4.39
N THR A 115 5.69 -5.56 4.90
CA THR A 115 6.75 -6.46 4.43
C THR A 115 6.19 -7.84 4.13
N THR A 116 6.85 -8.57 3.23
CA THR A 116 6.46 -9.94 2.86
C THR A 116 4.99 -10.08 2.44
N ALA A 117 4.42 -9.05 1.82
CA ALA A 117 3.09 -9.15 1.26
C ALA A 117 3.07 -10.18 0.12
N PRO A 118 2.08 -11.08 0.07
CA PRO A 118 1.97 -12.04 -1.03
C PRO A 118 1.57 -11.35 -2.34
N ALA A 119 1.82 -12.02 -3.47
CA ALA A 119 1.28 -11.60 -4.76
C ALA A 119 -0.23 -11.37 -4.66
N ALA A 120 -0.71 -10.29 -5.25
CA ALA A 120 -2.11 -9.91 -5.19
C ALA A 120 -2.50 -9.00 -6.37
N ILE A 121 -3.76 -9.11 -6.79
CA ILE A 121 -4.35 -8.25 -7.81
C ILE A 121 -5.37 -7.34 -7.15
N LEU A 122 -5.23 -6.01 -7.37
CA LEU A 122 -6.12 -4.98 -6.84
C LEU A 122 -6.32 -5.08 -5.31
N LYS A 123 -5.23 -5.33 -4.59
CA LYS A 123 -5.25 -5.42 -3.13
C LYS A 123 -5.42 -4.03 -2.53
N ASN A 124 -6.54 -3.81 -1.86
CA ASN A 124 -6.82 -2.58 -1.14
C ASN A 124 -6.17 -2.62 0.25
N ILE A 125 -5.60 -1.48 0.65
CA ILE A 125 -4.91 -1.29 1.93
C ILE A 125 -5.51 -0.07 2.61
N ASN A 126 -6.00 -0.27 3.83
CA ASN A 126 -6.45 0.81 4.69
C ASN A 126 -5.24 1.37 5.45
N LEU A 127 -5.19 2.69 5.62
CA LEU A 127 -4.16 3.38 6.38
C LEU A 127 -4.78 4.20 7.50
N THR A 128 -4.19 4.12 8.67
CA THR A 128 -4.49 5.00 9.80
C THR A 128 -3.33 5.98 10.00
N TYR A 129 -3.66 7.25 10.06
CA TYR A 129 -2.74 8.31 10.49
C TYR A 129 -3.10 8.69 11.92
N SER A 130 -2.10 8.88 12.77
CA SER A 130 -2.34 9.21 14.17
C SER A 130 -1.21 10.06 14.77
N THR A 131 -1.54 10.73 15.88
CA THR A 131 -0.60 11.44 16.74
C THR A 131 -0.69 10.91 18.17
N ASP A 132 0.35 11.12 18.96
CA ASP A 132 0.34 10.72 20.36
C ASP A 132 -0.47 11.70 21.22
N ALA A 133 -0.99 11.20 22.34
CA ALA A 133 -1.64 11.99 23.38
C ALA A 133 -0.64 12.96 24.04
N ASN A 134 -1.11 14.16 24.41
CA ASN A 134 -0.32 15.19 25.07
C ASN A 134 0.99 15.53 24.34
N ASN A 135 0.98 15.49 23.01
CA ASN A 135 2.17 15.73 22.22
C ASN A 135 2.52 17.23 22.19
N ALA A 136 3.62 17.57 22.86
CA ALA A 136 4.06 18.95 23.00
C ALA A 136 4.41 19.63 21.66
N ALA A 137 4.70 18.87 20.61
CA ALA A 137 5.03 19.44 19.30
C ALA A 137 3.88 20.21 18.65
N PHE A 138 2.63 19.89 18.99
CA PHE A 138 1.43 20.58 18.50
C PHE A 138 0.94 21.70 19.41
N ILE A 139 1.49 21.80 20.64
CA ILE A 139 1.06 22.78 21.64
C ILE A 139 1.85 24.07 21.45
N GLY A 140 1.15 25.23 21.49
CA GLY A 140 1.76 26.54 21.33
C GLY A 140 2.11 26.92 19.88
N GLN A 141 1.71 26.09 18.91
CA GLN A 141 1.84 26.39 17.50
C GLN A 141 0.74 27.35 17.02
N PRO A 142 1.01 28.30 16.13
CA PRO A 142 -0.03 29.09 15.49
C PRO A 142 -1.07 28.22 14.78
N ALA A 143 -2.34 28.62 14.86
CA ALA A 143 -3.39 27.92 14.13
C ALA A 143 -3.20 28.02 12.61
N GLY A 144 -3.51 26.96 11.89
CA GLY A 144 -3.39 26.89 10.43
C GLY A 144 -3.05 25.48 9.94
N ASP A 145 -2.93 25.34 8.64
CA ASP A 145 -2.62 24.08 8.00
C ASP A 145 -1.09 23.87 7.95
N TYR A 146 -0.62 22.83 8.60
CA TYR A 146 0.76 22.35 8.55
C TYR A 146 0.84 21.21 7.55
N VAL A 147 1.57 21.40 6.47
CA VAL A 147 1.57 20.47 5.32
C VAL A 147 2.94 19.89 5.02
N THR A 148 2.95 18.66 4.57
CA THR A 148 4.10 17.98 3.97
C THR A 148 3.62 17.05 2.87
N THR A 149 4.53 16.59 2.01
CA THR A 149 4.22 15.56 1.00
C THR A 149 4.66 14.19 1.51
N ILE A 150 3.80 13.20 1.36
CA ILE A 150 4.07 11.81 1.71
C ILE A 150 4.20 11.00 0.41
N THR A 151 5.25 10.20 0.32
CA THR A 151 5.49 9.29 -0.81
C THR A 151 5.40 7.85 -0.35
N PHE A 152 4.58 7.06 -1.03
CA PHE A 152 4.51 5.61 -0.90
C PHE A 152 5.28 4.95 -2.03
N THR A 153 6.02 3.91 -1.73
CA THR A 153 6.79 3.13 -2.70
C THR A 153 6.54 1.65 -2.47
N ALA A 154 6.21 0.93 -3.53
CA ALA A 154 6.18 -0.53 -3.51
C ALA A 154 7.42 -1.08 -4.21
N THR A 155 8.01 -2.12 -3.65
CA THR A 155 9.15 -2.85 -4.24
C THR A 155 8.83 -4.33 -4.28
N ALA A 156 9.14 -4.99 -5.41
CA ALA A 156 9.05 -6.46 -5.51
C ALA A 156 10.06 -7.09 -4.55
N GLY A 157 9.64 -8.19 -3.92
CA GLY A 157 10.49 -9.02 -3.04
C GLY A 157 11.28 -10.05 -3.83
#